data_0c60801922d0d585affffbeb8c0697a9
#
_entry.id   0c60801922d0d585affffbeb8c0697a9
#
_cell.length_a   1.000
_cell.length_b   1.000
_cell.length_c   1.000
_cell.angle_alpha   90.00
_cell.angle_beta   90.00
_cell.angle_gamma   90.00
#
_symmetry.space_group_name_H-M   'P 1'
#
loop_
_entity.id
_entity.type
_entity.pdbx_description
1 polymer ?
#
loop_
_entity_poly.entity_id
_entity_poly.type
_entity_poly.pdbx_seq_one_letter_code
_entity_poly.pdbx_strand_id
1 'polypeptide(L)'
;ELEGLKRKYEEALAVDGVVGLVIGTRPDCMPESLLRYLEDLNKHTFLMVEYGIESTCDETLKRINRGHTYADTVEAVCQTAACGILTGGHIILGLPGETHDTMVAQAEILSDLPLATLKIHQLQLIRGTRMAHEYDVTPAGFHLFNEVEEYIDLVIDYVEHLRPDMVVERFVSQSPKDLLIAPDWGLKNYEFVARLQKRMKERGAYQGKKYRDSEKRIIFANDKLTT
;
A
#
# COMPACT_ATOMS: atom_id res chain seq x y z
N GLU A 1 -16.04 -22.36 3.57
CA GLU A 1 -15.62 -20.95 3.40
C GLU A 1 -15.46 -20.55 1.94
N LEU A 2 -14.78 -21.34 1.08
CA LEU A 2 -14.60 -21.04 -0.35
C LEU A 2 -15.93 -20.89 -1.10
N GLU A 3 -16.87 -21.79 -0.91
CA GLU A 3 -18.19 -21.74 -1.57
C GLU A 3 -18.99 -20.50 -1.17
N GLY A 4 -18.82 -19.99 0.06
CA GLY A 4 -19.42 -18.73 0.49
C GLY A 4 -18.84 -17.50 -0.21
N LEU A 5 -17.54 -17.51 -0.53
CA LEU A 5 -16.87 -16.46 -1.31
C LEU A 5 -17.29 -16.52 -2.77
N LYS A 6 -17.27 -17.68 -3.39
CA LYS A 6 -17.72 -17.89 -4.77
C LYS A 6 -19.13 -17.33 -4.99
N ARG A 7 -20.08 -17.72 -4.13
CA ARG A 7 -21.44 -17.21 -4.20
C ARG A 7 -21.51 -15.68 -4.17
N LYS A 8 -20.74 -15.03 -3.27
CA LYS A 8 -20.71 -13.56 -3.19
C LYS A 8 -20.17 -12.90 -4.44
N TYR A 9 -19.13 -13.48 -5.02
CA TYR A 9 -18.53 -12.96 -6.26
C TYR A 9 -19.47 -13.16 -7.45
N GLU A 10 -20.12 -14.31 -7.54
CA GLU A 10 -21.11 -14.61 -8.58
C GLU A 10 -22.37 -13.73 -8.46
N GLU A 11 -22.88 -13.51 -7.23
CA GLU A 11 -23.98 -12.59 -6.95
C GLU A 11 -23.63 -11.15 -7.37
N ALA A 12 -22.40 -10.68 -7.09
CA ALA A 12 -21.97 -9.36 -7.51
C ALA A 12 -21.85 -9.23 -9.04
N LEU A 13 -21.29 -10.25 -9.70
CA LEU A 13 -21.13 -10.26 -11.16
C LEU A 13 -22.45 -10.45 -11.91
N ALA A 14 -23.48 -11.01 -11.27
CA ALA A 14 -24.81 -11.14 -11.86
C ALA A 14 -25.61 -9.82 -11.93
N VAL A 15 -25.11 -8.75 -11.31
CA VAL A 15 -25.78 -7.43 -11.36
C VAL A 15 -25.49 -6.78 -12.71
N ASP A 16 -26.56 -6.32 -13.39
CA ASP A 16 -26.46 -5.65 -14.68
C ASP A 16 -25.49 -4.46 -14.64
N GLY A 17 -24.57 -4.41 -15.60
CA GLY A 17 -23.59 -3.35 -15.73
C GLY A 17 -22.30 -3.55 -14.90
N VAL A 18 -22.22 -4.59 -14.08
CA VAL A 18 -20.97 -4.98 -13.43
C VAL A 18 -20.06 -5.67 -14.44
N VAL A 19 -18.85 -5.11 -14.62
CA VAL A 19 -17.88 -5.59 -15.63
C VAL A 19 -16.70 -6.34 -15.01
N GLY A 20 -16.63 -6.41 -13.68
CA GLY A 20 -15.54 -7.10 -12.99
C GLY A 20 -15.53 -6.87 -11.49
N LEU A 21 -14.50 -7.41 -10.84
CA LEU A 21 -14.33 -7.32 -9.39
C LEU A 21 -12.94 -6.78 -9.04
N VAL A 22 -12.91 -5.94 -8.00
CA VAL A 22 -11.69 -5.60 -7.26
C VAL A 22 -11.84 -6.18 -5.85
N ILE A 23 -10.96 -7.11 -5.49
CA ILE A 23 -11.05 -7.89 -4.24
C ILE A 23 -9.95 -7.42 -3.30
N GLY A 24 -10.33 -6.75 -2.20
CA GLY A 24 -9.40 -6.42 -1.13
C GLY A 24 -9.21 -7.61 -0.17
N THR A 25 -7.96 -8.01 0.09
CA THR A 25 -7.65 -9.12 0.99
C THR A 25 -6.33 -8.92 1.72
N ARG A 26 -6.01 -9.85 2.65
CA ARG A 26 -4.68 -9.94 3.25
C ARG A 26 -3.84 -11.00 2.50
N PRO A 27 -2.50 -10.86 2.51
CA PRO A 27 -1.62 -11.86 1.87
C PRO A 27 -1.85 -13.30 2.34
N ASP A 28 -1.99 -13.52 3.65
CA ASP A 28 -2.22 -14.83 4.26
C ASP A 28 -3.64 -15.42 4.05
N CYS A 29 -4.51 -14.66 3.37
CA CYS A 29 -5.89 -15.06 3.10
C CYS A 29 -6.13 -15.51 1.65
N MET A 30 -5.07 -15.86 0.90
CA MET A 30 -5.15 -16.34 -0.48
C MET A 30 -4.71 -17.83 -0.58
N PRO A 31 -5.52 -18.79 -0.11
CA PRO A 31 -5.19 -20.21 -0.27
C PRO A 31 -5.26 -20.63 -1.74
N GLU A 32 -4.48 -21.64 -2.12
CA GLU A 32 -4.37 -22.15 -3.48
C GLU A 32 -5.75 -22.44 -4.13
N SER A 33 -6.68 -23.00 -3.35
CA SER A 33 -8.03 -23.29 -3.85
C SER A 33 -8.83 -22.04 -4.26
N LEU A 34 -8.65 -20.94 -3.55
CA LEU A 34 -9.24 -19.65 -3.91
C LEU A 34 -8.54 -19.06 -5.13
N LEU A 35 -7.21 -19.10 -5.15
CA LEU A 35 -6.43 -18.57 -6.26
C LEU A 35 -6.77 -19.26 -7.59
N ARG A 36 -6.90 -20.58 -7.60
CA ARG A 36 -7.34 -21.36 -8.79
C ARG A 36 -8.73 -20.96 -9.27
N TYR A 37 -9.66 -20.74 -8.35
CA TYR A 37 -11.00 -20.25 -8.69
C TYR A 37 -10.94 -18.83 -9.31
N LEU A 38 -10.15 -17.95 -8.73
CA LEU A 38 -9.96 -16.57 -9.25
C LEU A 38 -9.25 -16.56 -10.60
N GLU A 39 -8.27 -17.45 -10.82
CA GLU A 39 -7.62 -17.64 -12.11
C GLU A 39 -8.64 -18.04 -13.22
N ASP A 40 -9.56 -18.95 -12.88
CA ASP A 40 -10.60 -19.33 -13.84
C ASP A 40 -11.60 -18.19 -14.07
N LEU A 41 -12.01 -17.50 -13.02
CA LEU A 41 -12.89 -16.33 -13.11
C LEU A 41 -12.28 -15.21 -13.95
N ASN A 42 -10.96 -14.98 -13.85
CA ASN A 42 -10.23 -13.95 -14.59
C ASN A 42 -10.25 -14.16 -16.12
N LYS A 43 -10.54 -15.37 -16.60
CA LYS A 43 -10.70 -15.66 -18.05
C LYS A 43 -11.99 -15.06 -18.64
N HIS A 44 -12.96 -14.72 -17.80
CA HIS A 44 -14.31 -14.35 -18.19
C HIS A 44 -14.74 -12.95 -17.75
N THR A 45 -14.00 -12.33 -16.82
CA THR A 45 -14.32 -10.99 -16.30
C THR A 45 -13.05 -10.24 -15.90
N PHE A 46 -13.15 -8.93 -15.79
CA PHE A 46 -12.05 -8.14 -15.23
C PHE A 46 -11.87 -8.49 -13.73
N LEU A 47 -10.66 -8.82 -13.34
CA LEU A 47 -10.35 -9.14 -11.96
C LEU A 47 -9.05 -8.47 -11.50
N MET A 48 -9.10 -7.89 -10.31
CA MET A 48 -7.95 -7.35 -9.62
C MET A 48 -7.98 -7.76 -8.15
N VAL A 49 -6.84 -8.13 -7.61
CA VAL A 49 -6.68 -8.42 -6.17
C VAL A 49 -5.80 -7.36 -5.54
N GLU A 50 -6.32 -6.68 -4.53
CA GLU A 50 -5.61 -5.66 -3.75
C GLU A 50 -5.20 -6.23 -2.39
N TYR A 51 -3.91 -6.27 -2.15
CA TYR A 51 -3.34 -6.78 -0.91
C TYR A 51 -3.07 -5.67 0.10
N GLY A 52 -3.61 -5.81 1.31
CA GLY A 52 -3.23 -4.97 2.44
C GLY A 52 -1.84 -5.35 2.94
N ILE A 53 -0.80 -4.82 2.29
CA ILE A 53 0.62 -5.03 2.62
C ILE A 53 0.96 -4.32 3.92
N GLU A 54 0.56 -3.09 4.02
CA GLU A 54 0.70 -2.10 5.10
C GLU A 54 2.15 -1.66 5.35
N SER A 55 3.12 -2.57 5.40
CA SER A 55 4.56 -2.32 5.54
C SER A 55 5.37 -3.45 4.93
N THR A 56 6.60 -3.18 4.52
CA THR A 56 7.58 -4.20 4.13
C THR A 56 8.49 -4.64 5.29
N CYS A 57 8.28 -4.09 6.48
CA CYS A 57 9.05 -4.38 7.69
C CYS A 57 8.29 -5.36 8.60
N ASP A 58 8.83 -6.56 8.80
CA ASP A 58 8.19 -7.59 9.63
C ASP A 58 8.07 -7.18 11.10
N GLU A 59 8.99 -6.38 11.62
CA GLU A 59 8.89 -5.83 12.98
C GLU A 59 7.70 -4.89 13.11
N THR A 60 7.47 -4.04 12.11
CA THR A 60 6.30 -3.16 12.02
C THR A 60 5.02 -3.98 11.91
N LEU A 61 4.96 -4.97 10.99
CA LEU A 61 3.80 -5.85 10.84
C LEU A 61 3.44 -6.58 12.13
N LYS A 62 4.44 -7.10 12.84
CA LYS A 62 4.27 -7.70 14.16
C LYS A 62 3.79 -6.70 15.21
N ARG A 63 4.35 -5.50 15.21
CA ARG A 63 4.00 -4.40 16.13
C ARG A 63 2.52 -4.00 16.00
N ILE A 64 2.02 -3.92 14.78
CA ILE A 64 0.61 -3.59 14.51
C ILE A 64 -0.32 -4.81 14.52
N ASN A 65 0.19 -5.99 14.88
CA ASN A 65 -0.55 -7.26 14.93
C ASN A 65 -1.21 -7.61 13.59
N ARG A 66 -0.48 -7.45 12.48
CA ARG A 66 -1.05 -7.64 11.14
C ARG A 66 -1.36 -9.09 10.80
N GLY A 67 -0.62 -10.06 11.37
CA GLY A 67 -0.87 -11.49 11.23
C GLY A 67 -0.27 -12.15 9.99
N HIS A 68 0.50 -11.40 9.19
CA HIS A 68 1.31 -11.92 8.08
C HIS A 68 2.69 -11.26 8.08
N THR A 69 3.63 -11.85 7.35
CA THR A 69 4.98 -11.33 7.11
C THR A 69 5.09 -10.68 5.73
N TYR A 70 6.19 -9.98 5.49
CA TYR A 70 6.48 -9.48 4.13
C TYR A 70 6.74 -10.65 3.14
N ALA A 71 7.30 -11.77 3.60
CA ALA A 71 7.46 -12.96 2.77
C ALA A 71 6.11 -13.50 2.28
N ASP A 72 5.07 -13.54 3.14
CA ASP A 72 3.70 -13.90 2.74
C ASP A 72 3.15 -12.94 1.66
N THR A 73 3.49 -11.65 1.77
CA THR A 73 3.12 -10.65 0.75
C THR A 73 3.78 -10.95 -0.59
N VAL A 74 5.08 -11.20 -0.61
CA VAL A 74 5.83 -11.54 -1.83
C VAL A 74 5.23 -12.77 -2.50
N GLU A 75 4.99 -13.83 -1.72
CA GLU A 75 4.40 -15.08 -2.22
C GLU A 75 3.01 -14.84 -2.83
N ALA A 76 2.10 -14.20 -2.08
CA ALA A 76 0.73 -13.98 -2.53
C ALA A 76 0.66 -13.10 -3.79
N VAL A 77 1.42 -12.01 -3.84
CA VAL A 77 1.47 -11.10 -5.00
C VAL A 77 2.03 -11.81 -6.23
N CYS A 78 3.16 -12.51 -6.09
CA CYS A 78 3.79 -13.21 -7.21
C CYS A 78 2.92 -14.35 -7.74
N GLN A 79 2.31 -15.16 -6.87
CA GLN A 79 1.41 -16.26 -7.29
C GLN A 79 0.17 -15.71 -8.00
N THR A 80 -0.43 -14.63 -7.50
CA THR A 80 -1.60 -14.01 -8.12
C THR A 80 -1.27 -13.41 -9.49
N ALA A 81 -0.14 -12.70 -9.60
CA ALA A 81 0.32 -12.18 -10.89
C ALA A 81 0.66 -13.29 -11.89
N ALA A 82 1.23 -14.42 -11.43
CA ALA A 82 1.51 -15.58 -12.28
C ALA A 82 0.24 -16.22 -12.89
N CYS A 83 -0.92 -16.08 -12.19
CA CYS A 83 -2.24 -16.44 -12.72
C CYS A 83 -2.82 -15.42 -13.71
N GLY A 84 -2.06 -14.40 -14.11
CA GLY A 84 -2.51 -13.34 -15.00
C GLY A 84 -3.52 -12.35 -14.39
N ILE A 85 -3.68 -12.37 -13.06
CA ILE A 85 -4.58 -11.48 -12.34
C ILE A 85 -3.83 -10.20 -11.98
N LEU A 86 -4.42 -9.04 -12.22
CA LEU A 86 -3.85 -7.76 -11.81
C LEU A 86 -3.75 -7.70 -10.27
N THR A 87 -2.62 -7.23 -9.78
CA THR A 87 -2.36 -7.08 -8.35
C THR A 87 -2.21 -5.61 -7.97
N GLY A 88 -2.80 -5.22 -6.86
CA GLY A 88 -2.61 -3.93 -6.21
C GLY A 88 -2.10 -4.09 -4.79
N GLY A 89 -1.49 -3.04 -4.25
CA GLY A 89 -1.00 -3.00 -2.89
C GLY A 89 -1.55 -1.81 -2.11
N HIS A 90 -1.74 -1.98 -0.81
CA HIS A 90 -2.00 -0.89 0.13
C HIS A 90 -0.84 -0.81 1.12
N ILE A 91 -0.37 0.40 1.41
CA ILE A 91 0.63 0.68 2.44
C ILE A 91 0.18 1.82 3.33
N ILE A 92 0.71 1.82 4.55
CA ILE A 92 0.46 2.89 5.53
C ILE A 92 1.80 3.52 5.89
N LEU A 93 1.94 4.83 5.64
CA LEU A 93 3.08 5.62 6.07
C LEU A 93 2.83 6.20 7.47
N GLY A 94 3.85 6.21 8.30
CA GLY A 94 3.80 6.67 9.68
C GLY A 94 3.46 5.61 10.71
N LEU A 95 3.59 4.33 10.36
CA LEU A 95 3.41 3.25 11.33
C LEU A 95 4.47 3.34 12.45
N PRO A 96 4.11 2.97 13.70
CA PRO A 96 5.02 3.10 14.83
C PRO A 96 6.33 2.33 14.63
N GLY A 97 7.45 3.01 14.84
CA GLY A 97 8.80 2.45 14.67
C GLY A 97 9.43 2.69 13.31
N GLU A 98 8.68 3.16 12.32
CA GLU A 98 9.23 3.51 11.00
C GLU A 98 9.77 4.94 10.97
N THR A 99 10.98 5.08 10.43
CA THR A 99 11.61 6.38 10.16
C THR A 99 11.28 6.85 8.74
N HIS A 100 11.55 8.13 8.44
CA HIS A 100 11.41 8.65 7.07
C HIS A 100 12.15 7.78 6.06
N ASP A 101 13.41 7.43 6.34
CA ASP A 101 14.24 6.65 5.41
C ASP A 101 13.72 5.22 5.23
N THR A 102 13.23 4.58 6.31
CA THR A 102 12.63 3.25 6.21
C THR A 102 11.33 3.27 5.41
N MET A 103 10.50 4.31 5.57
CA MET A 103 9.29 4.46 4.78
C MET A 103 9.60 4.67 3.29
N VAL A 104 10.56 5.53 2.97
CA VAL A 104 10.97 5.79 1.57
C VAL A 104 11.58 4.55 0.93
N ALA A 105 12.39 3.78 1.66
CA ALA A 105 12.98 2.54 1.16
C ALA A 105 11.93 1.48 0.75
N GLN A 106 10.75 1.48 1.35
CA GLN A 106 9.67 0.58 0.97
C GLN A 106 9.23 0.77 -0.50
N ALA A 107 9.35 1.99 -1.05
CA ALA A 107 9.02 2.26 -2.45
C ALA A 107 9.87 1.43 -3.42
N GLU A 108 11.17 1.31 -3.15
CA GLU A 108 12.08 0.49 -3.95
C GLU A 108 11.79 -1.01 -3.77
N ILE A 109 11.54 -1.44 -2.54
CA ILE A 109 11.21 -2.85 -2.22
C ILE A 109 9.92 -3.28 -2.93
N LEU A 110 8.87 -2.46 -2.88
CA LEU A 110 7.61 -2.75 -3.55
C LEU A 110 7.69 -2.66 -5.07
N SER A 111 8.62 -1.86 -5.60
CA SER A 111 8.86 -1.76 -7.03
C SER A 111 9.41 -3.06 -7.65
N ASP A 112 9.96 -3.96 -6.84
CA ASP A 112 10.42 -5.27 -7.29
C ASP A 112 9.27 -6.30 -7.41
N LEU A 113 8.08 -5.99 -6.88
CA LEU A 113 6.90 -6.83 -6.99
C LEU A 113 6.08 -6.52 -8.25
N PRO A 114 5.37 -7.51 -8.82
CA PRO A 114 4.51 -7.33 -9.98
C PRO A 114 3.18 -6.63 -9.63
N LEU A 115 3.25 -5.52 -8.88
CA LEU A 115 2.09 -4.70 -8.53
C LEU A 115 1.75 -3.78 -9.69
N ALA A 116 0.52 -3.80 -10.16
CA ALA A 116 0.00 -2.85 -11.16
C ALA A 116 -0.34 -1.50 -10.52
N THR A 117 -0.87 -1.54 -9.29
CA THR A 117 -1.33 -0.34 -8.59
C THR A 117 -0.86 -0.30 -7.14
N LEU A 118 -0.79 0.92 -6.57
CA LEU A 118 -0.48 1.15 -5.16
C LEU A 118 -1.41 2.22 -4.58
N LYS A 119 -1.93 1.95 -3.39
CA LYS A 119 -2.63 2.93 -2.55
C LYS A 119 -1.77 3.27 -1.35
N ILE A 120 -1.42 4.53 -1.23
CA ILE A 120 -0.65 5.06 -0.11
C ILE A 120 -1.62 5.69 0.89
N HIS A 121 -1.51 5.33 2.14
CA HIS A 121 -2.31 5.89 3.23
C HIS A 121 -1.40 6.45 4.31
N GLN A 122 -1.80 7.57 4.93
CA GLN A 122 -1.20 7.99 6.19
C GLN A 122 -1.77 7.15 7.33
N LEU A 123 -0.99 6.92 8.38
CA LEU A 123 -1.54 6.38 9.62
C LEU A 123 -2.63 7.30 10.15
N GLN A 124 -3.80 6.73 10.44
CA GLN A 124 -4.91 7.40 11.13
C GLN A 124 -5.21 6.68 12.44
N LEU A 125 -5.25 7.42 13.52
CA LEU A 125 -5.70 6.91 14.82
C LEU A 125 -7.22 6.98 14.87
N ILE A 126 -7.83 5.81 15.02
CA ILE A 126 -9.28 5.63 15.00
C ILE A 126 -9.77 5.31 16.41
N ARG A 127 -10.75 6.05 16.87
CA ARG A 127 -11.37 5.87 18.19
C ARG A 127 -11.84 4.43 18.41
N GLY A 128 -11.58 3.90 19.60
CA GLY A 128 -11.95 2.54 19.98
C GLY A 128 -10.97 1.46 19.50
N THR A 129 -9.88 1.82 18.78
CA THR A 129 -8.85 0.86 18.41
C THR A 129 -7.80 0.72 19.53
N ARG A 130 -7.11 -0.44 19.56
CA ARG A 130 -5.98 -0.67 20.45
C ARG A 130 -4.87 0.36 20.24
N MET A 131 -4.61 0.73 18.98
CA MET A 131 -3.57 1.70 18.63
C MET A 131 -3.89 3.09 19.17
N ALA A 132 -5.17 3.52 19.14
CA ALA A 132 -5.59 4.77 19.74
C ALA A 132 -5.39 4.78 21.25
N HIS A 133 -5.74 3.67 21.93
CA HIS A 133 -5.49 3.54 23.38
C HIS A 133 -3.98 3.56 23.72
N GLU A 134 -3.16 2.92 22.90
CA GLU A 134 -1.72 2.93 23.07
C GLU A 134 -1.14 4.35 22.89
N TYR A 135 -1.64 5.10 21.92
CA TYR A 135 -1.26 6.49 21.72
C TYR A 135 -1.62 7.37 22.95
N ASP A 136 -2.78 7.17 23.54
CA ASP A 136 -3.20 7.89 24.74
C ASP A 136 -2.24 7.64 25.93
N VAL A 137 -1.69 6.42 26.04
CA VAL A 137 -0.78 6.03 27.12
C VAL A 137 0.67 6.43 26.83
N THR A 138 1.11 6.29 25.58
CA THR A 138 2.50 6.50 25.18
C THR A 138 2.60 7.25 23.83
N PRO A 139 2.22 8.54 23.78
CA PRO A 139 2.24 9.32 22.54
C PRO A 139 3.60 9.38 21.86
N ALA A 140 4.69 9.37 22.64
CA ALA A 140 6.06 9.45 22.12
C ALA A 140 6.47 8.27 21.22
N GLY A 141 5.70 7.17 21.23
CA GLY A 141 5.93 6.02 20.36
C GLY A 141 5.37 6.19 18.94
N PHE A 142 4.73 7.33 18.65
CA PHE A 142 4.04 7.59 17.38
C PHE A 142 4.56 8.89 16.76
N HIS A 143 4.81 8.84 15.46
CA HIS A 143 5.02 10.01 14.65
C HIS A 143 3.79 10.22 13.76
N LEU A 144 2.89 11.10 14.19
CA LEU A 144 1.72 11.46 13.40
C LEU A 144 2.04 12.70 12.57
N PHE A 145 1.70 12.67 11.29
CA PHE A 145 1.84 13.81 10.39
C PHE A 145 0.73 14.84 10.68
N ASN A 146 0.86 15.59 11.76
CA ASN A 146 -0.12 16.60 12.12
C ASN A 146 -0.15 17.76 11.12
N GLU A 147 1.01 18.09 10.55
CA GLU A 147 1.13 19.06 9.46
C GLU A 147 1.09 18.35 8.11
N VAL A 148 0.12 18.71 7.28
CA VAL A 148 -0.07 18.07 5.96
C VAL A 148 1.15 18.22 5.05
N GLU A 149 1.89 19.33 5.17
CA GLU A 149 3.05 19.62 4.34
C GLU A 149 4.20 18.63 4.61
N GLU A 150 4.37 18.18 5.86
CA GLU A 150 5.33 17.15 6.22
C GLU A 150 5.01 15.81 5.52
N TYR A 151 3.72 15.42 5.53
CA TYR A 151 3.28 14.22 4.83
C TYR A 151 3.42 14.34 3.31
N ILE A 152 3.12 15.51 2.76
CA ILE A 152 3.32 15.80 1.32
C ILE A 152 4.80 15.62 0.94
N ASP A 153 5.73 16.14 1.74
CA ASP A 153 7.16 16.01 1.46
C ASP A 153 7.62 14.54 1.51
N LEU A 154 7.15 13.75 2.50
CA LEU A 154 7.39 12.30 2.55
C LEU A 154 6.82 11.57 1.32
N VAL A 155 5.57 11.87 0.93
CA VAL A 155 4.94 11.23 -0.23
C VAL A 155 5.72 11.55 -1.51
N ILE A 156 6.25 12.77 -1.66
CA ILE A 156 7.09 13.14 -2.81
C ILE A 156 8.37 12.30 -2.80
N ASP A 157 9.06 12.22 -1.66
CA ASP A 157 10.28 11.43 -1.56
C ASP A 157 10.00 9.93 -1.86
N TYR A 158 8.87 9.42 -1.38
CA TYR A 158 8.42 8.06 -1.65
C TYR A 158 8.20 7.81 -3.16
N VAL A 159 7.42 8.65 -3.84
CA VAL A 159 7.10 8.43 -5.26
C VAL A 159 8.30 8.66 -6.19
N GLU A 160 9.27 9.49 -5.79
CA GLU A 160 10.52 9.63 -6.54
C GLU A 160 11.32 8.31 -6.60
N HIS A 161 11.15 7.41 -5.58
CA HIS A 161 11.81 6.10 -5.52
C HIS A 161 10.94 4.95 -6.07
N LEU A 162 9.66 5.20 -6.34
CA LEU A 162 8.75 4.20 -6.89
C LEU A 162 8.97 4.03 -8.39
N ARG A 163 8.89 2.79 -8.91
CA ARG A 163 9.03 2.57 -10.36
C ARG A 163 7.98 3.37 -11.16
N PRO A 164 8.35 3.89 -12.35
CA PRO A 164 7.52 4.86 -13.09
C PRO A 164 6.19 4.32 -13.62
N ASP A 165 6.10 3.01 -13.87
CA ASP A 165 4.96 2.32 -14.47
C ASP A 165 3.91 1.84 -13.45
N MET A 166 4.20 1.93 -12.14
CA MET A 166 3.24 1.59 -11.09
C MET A 166 2.20 2.71 -10.93
N VAL A 167 0.93 2.40 -11.08
CA VAL A 167 -0.14 3.40 -10.92
C VAL A 167 -0.39 3.68 -9.45
N VAL A 168 -0.22 4.92 -9.01
CA VAL A 168 -0.61 5.33 -7.67
C VAL A 168 -2.05 5.83 -7.69
N GLU A 169 -2.97 5.03 -7.13
CA GLU A 169 -4.40 5.31 -7.15
C GLU A 169 -4.84 6.30 -6.06
N ARG A 170 -4.11 6.33 -4.95
CA ARG A 170 -4.48 7.13 -3.78
C ARG A 170 -3.25 7.50 -2.98
N PHE A 171 -3.28 8.71 -2.40
CA PHE A 171 -2.21 9.21 -1.54
C PHE A 171 -2.62 9.44 -0.09
N VAL A 172 -3.91 9.41 0.22
CA VAL A 172 -4.45 9.66 1.56
C VAL A 172 -5.68 8.80 1.81
N SER A 173 -5.88 8.39 3.05
CA SER A 173 -7.12 7.78 3.53
C SER A 173 -8.01 8.83 4.18
N GLN A 174 -9.32 8.58 4.17
CA GLN A 174 -10.32 9.37 4.87
C GLN A 174 -11.14 8.46 5.76
N SER A 175 -11.27 8.83 7.02
CA SER A 175 -12.12 8.13 7.99
C SER A 175 -13.29 9.01 8.42
N PRO A 176 -14.38 8.43 8.91
CA PRO A 176 -15.48 9.20 9.50
C PRO A 176 -14.97 10.13 10.59
N LYS A 177 -15.41 11.40 10.54
CA LYS A 177 -14.90 12.45 11.44
C LYS A 177 -15.14 12.17 12.93
N ASP A 178 -16.22 11.49 13.25
CA ASP A 178 -16.57 11.08 14.62
C ASP A 178 -15.66 9.99 15.16
N LEU A 179 -14.99 9.23 14.30
CA LEU A 179 -14.07 8.16 14.66
C LEU A 179 -12.60 8.59 14.56
N LEU A 180 -12.27 9.56 13.72
CA LEU A 180 -10.89 10.02 13.54
C LEU A 180 -10.42 10.81 14.77
N ILE A 181 -9.27 10.40 15.33
CA ILE A 181 -8.58 11.11 16.40
C ILE A 181 -7.51 12.04 15.81
N ALA A 182 -6.60 11.48 14.99
CA ALA A 182 -5.49 12.20 14.36
C ALA A 182 -4.89 11.37 13.20
N PRO A 183 -4.20 12.02 12.23
CA PRO A 183 -4.24 13.44 11.95
C PRO A 183 -5.55 13.84 11.26
N ASP A 184 -6.08 15.02 11.56
CA ASP A 184 -7.20 15.63 10.83
C ASP A 184 -6.74 16.94 10.19
N TRP A 185 -6.48 16.89 8.90
CA TRP A 185 -6.07 18.07 8.12
C TRP A 185 -7.26 18.90 7.61
N GLY A 186 -8.49 18.41 7.79
CA GLY A 186 -9.69 19.07 7.27
C GLY A 186 -9.76 19.13 5.74
N LEU A 187 -8.87 18.41 5.02
CA LEU A 187 -8.75 18.43 3.56
C LEU A 187 -9.54 17.31 2.90
N LYS A 188 -10.13 17.57 1.76
CA LYS A 188 -10.63 16.55 0.86
C LYS A 188 -9.51 15.99 0.01
N ASN A 189 -9.68 14.76 -0.49
CA ASN A 189 -8.66 14.09 -1.29
C ASN A 189 -8.16 14.94 -2.48
N TYR A 190 -9.06 15.61 -3.21
CA TYR A 190 -8.66 16.44 -4.35
C TYR A 190 -7.85 17.68 -3.94
N GLU A 191 -8.09 18.23 -2.74
CA GLU A 191 -7.31 19.36 -2.21
C GLU A 191 -5.90 18.94 -1.83
N PHE A 192 -5.77 17.74 -1.22
CA PHE A 192 -4.48 17.13 -0.95
C PHE A 192 -3.70 16.90 -2.26
N VAL A 193 -4.31 16.28 -3.25
CA VAL A 193 -3.68 16.00 -4.56
C VAL A 193 -3.22 17.29 -5.24
N ALA A 194 -4.02 18.37 -5.18
CA ALA A 194 -3.64 19.66 -5.75
C ALA A 194 -2.41 20.27 -5.05
N ARG A 195 -2.32 20.17 -3.72
CA ARG A 195 -1.14 20.62 -2.95
C ARG A 195 0.09 19.76 -3.28
N LEU A 196 -0.06 18.43 -3.31
CA LEU A 196 0.99 17.49 -3.68
C LEU A 196 1.56 17.81 -5.07
N GLN A 197 0.70 17.97 -6.08
CA GLN A 197 1.12 18.31 -7.45
C GLN A 197 1.85 19.64 -7.52
N LYS A 198 1.35 20.66 -6.81
CA LYS A 198 2.02 21.96 -6.72
C LYS A 198 3.42 21.82 -6.13
N ARG A 199 3.54 21.12 -4.99
CA ARG A 199 4.83 20.89 -4.31
C ARG A 199 5.80 20.07 -5.15
N MET A 200 5.32 19.03 -5.84
CA MET A 200 6.12 18.26 -6.80
C MET A 200 6.69 19.16 -7.90
N LYS A 201 5.88 20.05 -8.47
CA LYS A 201 6.33 21.00 -9.48
C LYS A 201 7.40 21.96 -8.94
N GLU A 202 7.21 22.50 -7.74
CA GLU A 202 8.18 23.38 -7.07
C GLU A 202 9.52 22.67 -6.82
N ARG A 203 9.49 21.40 -6.46
CA ARG A 203 10.70 20.55 -6.23
C ARG A 203 11.28 19.97 -7.51
N GLY A 204 10.63 20.12 -8.68
CA GLY A 204 10.99 19.42 -9.92
C GLY A 204 10.97 17.91 -9.74
N ALA A 205 10.05 17.40 -8.90
CA ALA A 205 9.89 15.99 -8.58
C ALA A 205 8.90 15.32 -9.53
N TYR A 206 9.14 14.03 -9.82
CA TYR A 206 8.22 13.17 -10.56
C TYR A 206 8.43 11.71 -10.14
N GLN A 207 7.44 10.88 -10.37
CA GLN A 207 7.51 9.46 -10.04
C GLN A 207 8.69 8.79 -10.77
N GLY A 208 9.49 8.06 -10.03
CA GLY A 208 10.64 7.32 -10.57
C GLY A 208 11.90 8.17 -10.79
N LYS A 209 11.92 9.45 -10.41
CA LYS A 209 13.12 10.30 -10.57
C LYS A 209 14.37 9.73 -9.92
N LYS A 210 14.22 9.03 -8.80
CA LYS A 210 15.31 8.41 -8.03
C LYS A 210 15.26 6.88 -8.08
N TYR A 211 14.27 6.31 -8.77
CA TYR A 211 14.13 4.87 -8.90
C TYR A 211 15.36 4.27 -9.57
N ARG A 212 15.84 3.16 -9.01
CA ARG A 212 16.92 2.36 -9.58
C ARG A 212 16.43 0.94 -9.75
N ASP A 213 16.48 0.45 -10.97
CA ASP A 213 16.20 -0.94 -11.28
C ASP A 213 17.04 -1.88 -10.40
N SER A 214 16.45 -2.99 -9.92
CA SER A 214 17.12 -3.96 -9.05
C SER A 214 18.42 -4.50 -9.65
N GLU A 215 18.48 -4.73 -10.96
CA GLU A 215 19.69 -5.12 -11.66
C GLU A 215 20.80 -4.07 -11.55
N LYS A 216 20.45 -2.78 -11.63
CA LYS A 216 21.40 -1.67 -11.46
C LYS A 216 21.80 -1.46 -10.00
N ARG A 217 20.92 -1.80 -9.03
CA ARG A 217 21.26 -1.71 -7.60
C ARG A 217 22.40 -2.64 -7.21
N ILE A 218 22.45 -3.86 -7.77
CA ILE A 218 23.50 -4.85 -7.52
C ILE A 218 24.85 -4.37 -8.04
N ILE A 219 24.90 -3.73 -9.20
CA ILE A 219 26.14 -3.20 -9.80
C ILE A 219 26.74 -2.10 -8.91
N PHE A 220 25.93 -1.14 -8.45
CA PHE A 220 26.42 -0.06 -7.59
C PHE A 220 26.81 -0.50 -6.17
N ALA A 221 26.21 -1.59 -5.65
CA ALA A 221 26.61 -2.16 -4.36
C ALA A 221 28.00 -2.83 -4.46
N ASN A 222 28.31 -3.47 -5.58
CA ASN A 222 29.60 -4.10 -5.82
C ASN A 222 30.72 -3.08 -6.06
N ASP A 223 30.45 -1.94 -6.73
CA ASP A 223 31.43 -0.88 -6.95
C ASP A 223 31.85 -0.17 -5.65
N LYS A 224 30.99 -0.14 -4.62
CA LYS A 224 31.32 0.43 -3.31
C LYS A 224 32.13 -0.51 -2.42
N LEU A 225 32.23 -1.79 -2.76
CA LEU A 225 33.02 -2.79 -2.03
C LEU A 225 34.45 -2.94 -2.59
N THR A 226 34.76 -2.26 -3.72
CA THR A 226 36.05 -2.30 -4.43
C THR A 226 36.86 -1.00 -4.34
N THR A 227 36.38 -0.04 -3.55
CA THR A 227 37.10 1.20 -3.19
C THR A 227 37.33 1.28 -1.69
#